data_20ec7c850c594bf32abebb886763087b
#
_entry.id   20ec7c850c594bf32abebb886763087b
#
_cell.length_a   1.000
_cell.length_b   1.000
_cell.length_c   1.000
_cell.angle_alpha   90.00
_cell.angle_beta   90.00
_cell.angle_gamma   90.00
#
_symmetry.space_group_name_H-M   'P 1'
#
loop_
_entity.id
_entity.type
_entity.pdbx_description
1 polymer ?
#
loop_
_entity_poly.entity_id
_entity_poly.type
_entity_poly.pdbx_seq_one_letter_code
_entity_poly.pdbx_strand_id
1 'polypeptide(L)'
;NNKENFKKLLRNHKGQKVLTPHFGEFSKVFQVSDNKIDDCLNAAKETDSVVLLKGSDTVIANKNGNIKINYFTSPFLATAGTGDILAGLIGSFLAQGYSNFQAATYGCYIHSQSAIKLDRNFAASELTNEIPFLVRKLSK
;
A
#
# COMPACT_ATOMS: atom_id res chain seq x y z
N ASN A 1 7.78 0.06 -25.54
CA ASN A 1 6.47 0.06 -24.86
C ASN A 1 6.63 0.76 -23.52
N ASN A 2 5.74 1.71 -23.23
CA ASN A 2 5.81 2.54 -22.01
C ASN A 2 5.79 1.72 -20.72
N LYS A 3 5.06 0.59 -20.70
CA LYS A 3 4.97 -0.32 -19.54
C LYS A 3 6.34 -0.95 -19.23
N GLU A 4 7.03 -1.46 -20.22
CA GLU A 4 8.34 -2.08 -20.05
C GLU A 4 9.40 -1.05 -19.64
N ASN A 5 9.34 0.17 -20.17
CA ASN A 5 10.22 1.26 -19.75
C ASN A 5 9.99 1.62 -18.29
N PHE A 6 8.73 1.70 -17.83
CA PHE A 6 8.39 1.95 -16.44
C PHE A 6 8.96 0.86 -15.51
N LYS A 7 8.74 -0.41 -15.83
CA LYS A 7 9.27 -1.54 -15.04
C LYS A 7 10.81 -1.52 -15.01
N LYS A 8 11.45 -1.19 -16.13
CA LYS A 8 12.92 -1.07 -16.21
C LYS A 8 13.44 0.07 -15.34
N LEU A 9 12.78 1.22 -15.35
CA LEU A 9 13.15 2.35 -14.48
C LEU A 9 13.07 1.96 -13.02
N LEU A 10 12.00 1.28 -12.60
CA LEU A 10 11.85 0.79 -11.23
C LEU A 10 12.94 -0.20 -10.84
N ARG A 11 13.25 -1.17 -11.70
CA ARG A 11 14.35 -2.14 -11.45
C ARG A 11 15.72 -1.48 -11.28
N ASN A 12 15.98 -0.47 -12.07
CA ASN A 12 17.30 0.20 -12.09
C ASN A 12 17.46 1.18 -10.91
N HIS A 13 16.35 1.63 -10.32
CA HIS A 13 16.41 2.51 -9.16
C HIS A 13 16.91 1.75 -7.92
N LYS A 14 17.96 2.27 -7.27
CA LYS A 14 18.62 1.64 -6.11
C LYS A 14 17.95 1.98 -4.76
N GLY A 15 17.10 3.00 -4.73
CA GLY A 15 16.43 3.46 -3.52
C GLY A 15 15.25 2.58 -3.09
N GLN A 16 14.68 2.94 -1.96
CA GLN A 16 13.46 2.32 -1.45
C GLN A 16 12.27 2.59 -2.39
N LYS A 17 11.46 1.56 -2.63
CA LYS A 17 10.31 1.64 -3.54
C LYS A 17 9.12 0.89 -2.96
N VAL A 18 8.00 1.58 -2.84
CA VAL A 18 6.70 0.99 -2.53
C VAL A 18 5.70 1.48 -3.56
N LEU A 19 5.05 0.58 -4.26
CA LEU A 19 3.99 0.88 -5.21
C LEU A 19 2.64 0.62 -4.54
N THR A 20 1.71 1.55 -4.67
CA THR A 20 0.39 1.47 -4.01
C THR A 20 -0.78 1.56 -4.98
N PRO A 21 -0.80 0.75 -6.06
CA PRO A 21 -1.85 0.81 -7.06
C PRO A 21 -3.19 0.29 -6.50
N HIS A 22 -4.30 0.87 -6.96
CA HIS A 22 -5.57 0.17 -6.98
C HIS A 22 -5.63 -0.77 -8.21
N PHE A 23 -6.64 -1.64 -8.26
CA PHE A 23 -6.73 -2.64 -9.34
C PHE A 23 -6.71 -2.03 -10.75
N GLY A 24 -7.42 -0.92 -10.97
CA GLY A 24 -7.46 -0.26 -12.27
C GLY A 24 -6.11 0.35 -12.70
N GLU A 25 -5.27 0.80 -11.76
CA GLU A 25 -3.90 1.25 -12.03
C GLU A 25 -2.99 0.06 -12.30
N PHE A 26 -3.13 -0.98 -11.48
CA PHE A 26 -2.35 -2.21 -11.57
C PHE A 26 -2.50 -2.88 -12.94
N SER A 27 -3.72 -3.11 -13.41
CA SER A 27 -4.04 -3.77 -14.67
C SER A 27 -3.53 -3.04 -15.93
N LYS A 28 -3.27 -1.73 -15.80
CA LYS A 28 -2.65 -0.96 -16.88
C LYS A 28 -1.16 -1.27 -17.08
N VAL A 29 -0.48 -1.80 -16.07
CA VAL A 29 0.98 -2.00 -16.07
C VAL A 29 1.35 -3.47 -16.01
N PHE A 30 0.67 -4.22 -15.14
CA PHE A 30 0.99 -5.61 -14.83
C PHE A 30 -0.04 -6.57 -15.44
N GLN A 31 0.37 -7.82 -15.55
CA GLN A 31 -0.51 -8.91 -15.93
C GLN A 31 -1.47 -9.22 -14.77
N VAL A 32 -2.70 -9.55 -15.10
CA VAL A 32 -3.74 -9.91 -14.14
C VAL A 32 -4.21 -11.32 -14.42
N SER A 33 -4.29 -12.13 -13.38
CA SER A 33 -4.84 -13.48 -13.36
C SER A 33 -6.05 -13.56 -12.40
N ASP A 34 -6.50 -14.77 -12.11
CA ASP A 34 -7.54 -15.01 -11.11
C ASP A 34 -6.98 -15.06 -9.67
N ASN A 35 -5.66 -14.93 -9.50
CA ASN A 35 -4.98 -14.97 -8.21
C ASN A 35 -4.28 -13.64 -7.90
N LYS A 36 -4.94 -12.80 -7.13
CA LYS A 36 -4.44 -11.48 -6.72
C LYS A 36 -3.10 -11.55 -5.96
N ILE A 37 -2.87 -12.63 -5.20
CA ILE A 37 -1.63 -12.81 -4.44
C ILE A 37 -0.47 -13.03 -5.38
N ASP A 38 -0.63 -13.93 -6.36
CA ASP A 38 0.38 -14.22 -7.36
C ASP A 38 0.65 -13.00 -8.25
N ASP A 39 -0.39 -12.27 -8.62
CA ASP A 39 -0.27 -11.04 -9.41
C ASP A 39 0.58 -9.99 -8.66
N CYS A 40 0.28 -9.78 -7.39
CA CYS A 40 1.01 -8.84 -6.54
C CYS A 40 2.48 -9.25 -6.36
N LEU A 41 2.72 -10.55 -6.13
CA LEU A 41 4.07 -11.10 -5.99
C LEU A 41 4.88 -11.00 -7.28
N ASN A 42 4.27 -11.29 -8.43
CA ASN A 42 4.92 -11.19 -9.72
C ASN A 42 5.29 -9.74 -10.04
N ALA A 43 4.38 -8.79 -9.79
CA ALA A 43 4.66 -7.37 -9.95
C ALA A 43 5.83 -6.89 -9.06
N ALA A 44 5.90 -7.38 -7.81
CA ALA A 44 6.98 -7.08 -6.89
C ALA A 44 8.34 -7.60 -7.40
N LYS A 45 8.37 -8.82 -7.95
CA LYS A 45 9.57 -9.41 -8.58
C LYS A 45 9.98 -8.65 -9.85
N GLU A 46 9.01 -8.31 -10.71
CA GLU A 46 9.25 -7.61 -11.96
C GLU A 46 9.86 -6.22 -11.78
N THR A 47 9.54 -5.55 -10.68
CA THR A 47 9.94 -4.16 -10.42
C THR A 47 11.00 -4.00 -9.35
N ASP A 48 11.38 -5.09 -8.67
CA ASP A 48 12.25 -5.05 -7.48
C ASP A 48 11.72 -4.05 -6.44
N SER A 49 10.43 -4.11 -6.16
CA SER A 49 9.72 -3.19 -5.27
C SER A 49 8.90 -3.96 -4.24
N VAL A 50 8.40 -3.26 -3.23
CA VAL A 50 7.21 -3.71 -2.51
C VAL A 50 5.99 -3.22 -3.27
N VAL A 51 5.02 -4.11 -3.50
CA VAL A 51 3.74 -3.77 -4.12
C VAL A 51 2.63 -3.95 -3.09
N LEU A 52 1.83 -2.92 -2.92
CA LEU A 52 0.62 -2.90 -2.10
C LEU A 52 -0.58 -2.73 -3.05
N LEU A 53 -1.21 -3.84 -3.42
CA LEU A 53 -2.37 -3.87 -4.31
C LEU A 53 -3.64 -3.63 -3.50
N LYS A 54 -4.16 -2.40 -3.60
CA LYS A 54 -5.35 -1.96 -2.85
C LYS A 54 -6.62 -2.72 -3.25
N GLY A 55 -7.52 -2.92 -2.28
CA GLY A 55 -8.83 -3.54 -2.46
C GLY A 55 -9.48 -3.82 -1.11
N SER A 56 -10.62 -4.49 -1.12
CA SER A 56 -11.28 -5.00 0.09
C SER A 56 -10.38 -5.95 0.90
N ASP A 57 -9.48 -6.62 0.20
CA ASP A 57 -8.41 -7.48 0.69
C ASP A 57 -7.09 -6.95 0.15
N THR A 58 -6.53 -5.93 0.76
CA THR A 58 -5.26 -5.36 0.30
C THR A 58 -4.13 -6.37 0.47
N VAL A 59 -3.44 -6.68 -0.63
CA VAL A 59 -2.29 -7.60 -0.65
C VAL A 59 -1.00 -6.80 -0.72
N ILE A 60 -0.05 -7.13 0.14
CA ILE A 60 1.30 -6.54 0.16
C ILE A 60 2.30 -7.65 -0.10
N ALA A 61 3.15 -7.50 -1.11
CA ALA A 61 4.18 -8.47 -1.45
C ALA A 61 5.53 -7.80 -1.73
N ASN A 62 6.62 -8.54 -1.48
CA ASN A 62 7.96 -8.17 -1.92
C ASN A 62 8.57 -9.26 -2.82
N LYS A 63 9.67 -8.94 -3.46
CA LYS A 63 10.38 -9.88 -4.37
C LYS A 63 10.86 -11.17 -3.70
N ASN A 64 11.05 -11.16 -2.38
CA ASN A 64 11.57 -12.30 -1.62
C ASN A 64 10.47 -13.30 -1.24
N GLY A 65 9.22 -13.08 -1.66
CA GLY A 65 8.09 -13.95 -1.37
C GLY A 65 7.37 -13.64 -0.05
N ASN A 66 7.76 -12.59 0.66
CA ASN A 66 6.99 -12.16 1.84
C ASN A 66 5.67 -11.56 1.42
N ILE A 67 4.59 -12.02 2.03
CA ILE A 67 3.22 -11.59 1.74
C ILE A 67 2.51 -11.23 3.03
N LYS A 68 1.76 -10.14 3.00
CA LYS A 68 0.77 -9.76 4.02
C LYS A 68 -0.55 -9.44 3.34
N ILE A 69 -1.64 -9.83 4.00
CA ILE A 69 -2.99 -9.55 3.53
C ILE A 69 -3.72 -8.80 4.64
N ASN A 70 -4.25 -7.64 4.29
CA ASN A 70 -5.07 -6.85 5.18
C ASN A 70 -6.55 -7.07 4.86
N TYR A 71 -7.23 -7.84 5.69
CA TYR A 71 -8.67 -8.10 5.58
C TYR A 71 -9.53 -7.05 6.31
N PHE A 72 -8.93 -6.34 7.24
CA PHE A 72 -9.62 -5.33 8.05
C PHE A 72 -9.62 -4.01 7.29
N THR A 73 -10.66 -3.80 6.52
CA THR A 73 -10.82 -2.56 5.76
C THR A 73 -12.21 -1.99 5.97
N SER A 74 -12.35 -0.70 5.75
CA SER A 74 -13.62 0.00 5.78
C SER A 74 -14.03 0.36 4.34
N PRO A 75 -15.28 0.15 3.94
CA PRO A 75 -15.77 0.58 2.63
C PRO A 75 -15.65 2.10 2.43
N PHE A 76 -15.60 2.86 3.53
CA PHE A 76 -15.42 4.31 3.50
C PHE A 76 -14.03 4.76 3.03
N LEU A 77 -13.06 3.84 2.94
CA LEU A 77 -11.75 4.11 2.31
C LEU A 77 -11.82 4.28 0.79
N ALA A 78 -12.97 3.99 0.17
CA ALA A 78 -13.19 4.31 -1.25
C ALA A 78 -13.41 5.81 -1.52
N THR A 79 -13.15 6.68 -0.54
CA THR A 79 -13.21 8.13 -0.64
C THR A 79 -11.96 8.70 -1.30
N ALA A 80 -12.14 9.70 -2.18
CA ALA A 80 -11.02 10.38 -2.84
C ALA A 80 -10.03 10.99 -1.83
N GLY A 81 -8.72 10.86 -2.10
CA GLY A 81 -7.64 11.36 -1.26
C GLY A 81 -7.16 10.40 -0.18
N THR A 82 -7.89 9.33 0.14
CA THR A 82 -7.44 8.35 1.16
C THR A 82 -6.19 7.59 0.72
N GLY A 83 -6.01 7.38 -0.58
CA GLY A 83 -4.81 6.78 -1.15
C GLY A 83 -3.56 7.65 -0.97
N ASP A 84 -3.70 8.96 -1.04
CA ASP A 84 -2.59 9.91 -0.80
C ASP A 84 -2.17 9.90 0.67
N ILE A 85 -3.13 9.76 1.59
CA ILE A 85 -2.85 9.60 3.02
C ILE A 85 -2.09 8.28 3.26
N LEU A 86 -2.49 7.18 2.63
CA LEU A 86 -1.77 5.92 2.71
C LEU A 86 -0.32 6.08 2.21
N ALA A 87 -0.13 6.72 1.07
CA ALA A 87 1.21 6.97 0.53
C ALA A 87 2.06 7.84 1.46
N GLY A 88 1.47 8.88 2.06
CA GLY A 88 2.12 9.73 3.07
C GLY A 88 2.53 8.97 4.33
N LEU A 89 1.66 8.09 4.84
CA LEU A 89 1.97 7.20 5.97
C LEU A 89 3.14 6.29 5.67
N ILE A 90 3.13 5.61 4.54
CA ILE A 90 4.23 4.74 4.10
C ILE A 90 5.52 5.56 3.98
N GLY A 91 5.46 6.73 3.35
CA GLY A 91 6.60 7.63 3.23
C GLY A 91 7.18 8.05 4.58
N SER A 92 6.32 8.30 5.58
CA SER A 92 6.77 8.66 6.93
C SER A 92 7.51 7.51 7.63
N PHE A 93 7.07 6.27 7.46
CA PHE A 93 7.78 5.08 7.99
C PHE A 93 9.11 4.84 7.27
N LEU A 94 9.15 5.03 5.96
CA LEU A 94 10.40 4.95 5.20
C LEU A 94 11.42 5.99 5.68
N ALA A 95 10.98 7.23 5.93
CA ALA A 95 11.82 8.31 6.45
C ALA A 95 12.36 8.03 7.86
N GLN A 96 11.66 7.21 8.64
CA GLN A 96 12.08 6.75 9.97
C GLN A 96 13.01 5.53 9.92
N GLY A 97 13.38 5.04 8.73
CA GLY A 97 14.31 3.92 8.56
C GLY A 97 13.70 2.53 8.56
N TYR A 98 12.36 2.41 8.52
CA TYR A 98 11.71 1.12 8.34
C TYR A 98 12.00 0.55 6.93
N SER A 99 12.08 -0.77 6.82
CA SER A 99 12.17 -1.41 5.50
C SER A 99 10.91 -1.15 4.67
N ASN A 100 11.02 -1.24 3.34
CA ASN A 100 9.89 -1.04 2.43
C ASN A 100 8.67 -1.89 2.81
N PHE A 101 8.91 -3.16 3.18
CA PHE A 101 7.84 -4.10 3.52
C PHE A 101 7.19 -3.77 4.86
N GLN A 102 7.98 -3.37 5.87
CA GLN A 102 7.47 -2.90 7.16
C GLN A 102 6.68 -1.60 6.99
N ALA A 103 7.22 -0.62 6.25
CA ALA A 103 6.55 0.65 6.01
C ALA A 103 5.20 0.47 5.31
N ALA A 104 5.14 -0.40 4.28
CA ALA A 104 3.89 -0.74 3.60
C ALA A 104 2.89 -1.43 4.53
N THR A 105 3.35 -2.38 5.34
CA THR A 105 2.51 -3.14 6.28
C THR A 105 1.93 -2.24 7.36
N TYR A 106 2.77 -1.45 8.02
CA TYR A 106 2.34 -0.56 9.11
C TYR A 106 1.47 0.58 8.60
N GLY A 107 1.85 1.18 7.47
CA GLY A 107 1.03 2.23 6.84
C GLY A 107 -0.36 1.73 6.46
N CYS A 108 -0.45 0.55 5.85
CA CYS A 108 -1.72 -0.09 5.50
C CYS A 108 -2.58 -0.39 6.74
N TYR A 109 -1.98 -0.95 7.77
CA TYR A 109 -2.68 -1.28 9.02
C TYR A 109 -3.25 -0.03 9.69
N ILE A 110 -2.43 1.00 9.90
CA ILE A 110 -2.86 2.25 10.56
C ILE A 110 -3.95 2.94 9.73
N HIS A 111 -3.77 3.02 8.41
CA HIS A 111 -4.76 3.59 7.50
C HIS A 111 -6.13 2.89 7.62
N SER A 112 -6.14 1.57 7.61
CA SER A 112 -7.37 0.77 7.75
C SER A 112 -8.01 0.92 9.13
N GLN A 113 -7.22 0.87 10.20
CA GLN A 113 -7.72 1.01 11.56
C GLN A 113 -8.27 2.41 11.84
N SER A 114 -7.68 3.45 11.25
CA SER A 114 -8.21 4.82 11.33
C SER A 114 -9.62 4.91 10.73
N ALA A 115 -9.83 4.29 9.57
CA ALA A 115 -11.13 4.29 8.90
C ALA A 115 -12.17 3.44 9.66
N ILE A 116 -11.77 2.29 10.20
CA ILE A 116 -12.64 1.45 11.03
C ILE A 116 -13.09 2.20 12.29
N LYS A 117 -12.18 2.97 12.91
CA LYS A 117 -12.50 3.75 14.10
C LYS A 117 -13.50 4.87 13.82
N LEU A 118 -13.45 5.49 12.65
CA LEU A 118 -14.42 6.50 12.24
C LEU A 118 -15.81 5.90 12.00
N ASP A 119 -15.87 4.70 11.44
CA ASP A 119 -17.09 3.90 11.18
C ASP A 119 -18.27 4.69 10.59
N ARG A 120 -17.99 5.61 9.69
CA ARG A 120 -18.94 6.47 8.99
C ARG A 120 -18.32 7.04 7.72
N ASN A 121 -19.12 7.66 6.87
CA ASN A 121 -18.59 8.48 5.79
C ASN A 121 -17.73 9.63 6.36
N PHE A 122 -16.57 9.86 5.76
CA PHE A 122 -15.63 10.89 6.16
C PHE A 122 -14.95 11.55 4.96
N ALA A 123 -14.50 12.79 5.13
CA ALA A 123 -13.54 13.38 4.23
C ALA A 123 -12.14 12.82 4.53
N ALA A 124 -11.29 12.68 3.50
CA ALA A 124 -9.93 12.12 3.69
C ALA A 124 -9.13 12.86 4.79
N SER A 125 -9.32 14.17 4.93
CA SER A 125 -8.70 14.98 5.98
C SER A 125 -9.06 14.54 7.41
N GLU A 126 -10.24 13.98 7.62
CA GLU A 126 -10.64 13.48 8.94
C GLU A 126 -9.84 12.25 9.36
N LEU A 127 -9.44 11.43 8.38
CA LEU A 127 -8.60 10.26 8.62
C LEU A 127 -7.26 10.65 9.25
N THR A 128 -6.69 11.80 8.87
CA THR A 128 -5.43 12.29 9.41
C THR A 128 -5.50 12.62 10.91
N ASN A 129 -6.67 12.94 11.43
CA ASN A 129 -6.86 13.24 12.84
C ASN A 129 -6.79 11.97 13.72
N GLU A 130 -7.14 10.81 13.17
CA GLU A 130 -7.13 9.53 13.89
C GLU A 130 -5.75 8.87 13.94
N ILE A 131 -4.92 9.12 12.93
CA ILE A 131 -3.60 8.50 12.77
C ILE A 131 -2.68 8.69 13.99
N PRO A 132 -2.49 9.90 14.56
CA PRO A 132 -1.59 10.09 15.69
C PRO A 132 -1.99 9.30 16.94
N PHE A 133 -3.28 9.12 17.17
CA PHE A 133 -3.78 8.31 18.30
C PHE A 133 -3.43 6.83 18.14
N LEU A 134 -3.57 6.29 16.93
CA LEU A 134 -3.25 4.91 16.64
C LEU A 134 -1.75 4.66 16.68
N VAL A 135 -0.93 5.54 16.11
CA VAL A 135 0.54 5.45 16.18
C VAL A 135 0.99 5.40 17.64
N ARG A 136 0.51 6.33 18.48
CA ARG A 136 0.84 6.36 19.92
C ARG A 136 0.42 5.10 20.66
N LYS A 137 -0.73 4.50 20.30
CA LYS A 137 -1.22 3.26 20.93
C LYS A 137 -0.35 2.05 20.59
N LEU A 138 0.21 2.01 19.38
CA LEU A 138 1.06 0.92 18.91
C LEU A 138 2.53 1.05 19.35
N SER A 139 2.94 2.24 19.78
CA SER A 139 4.31 2.51 20.26
C SER A 139 4.50 2.23 21.75
N LYS A 140 3.48 1.73 22.45
CA LYS A 140 3.51 1.29 23.83
C LYS A 140 3.58 -0.23 23.93
#